data_ecacb49fcdf0b7174b4771fcb6245f18
#
_entry.id   ecacb49fcdf0b7174b4771fcb6245f18
#
_cell.length_a   1.000
_cell.length_b   1.000
_cell.length_c   1.000
_cell.angle_alpha   90.00
_cell.angle_beta   90.00
_cell.angle_gamma   90.00
#
_symmetry.space_group_name_H-M   'P 1'
#
loop_
_entity.id
_entity.type
_entity.pdbx_description
1 polymer ?
#
loop_
_entity_poly.entity_id
_entity_poly.type
_entity_poly.pdbx_seq_one_letter_code
_entity_poly.pdbx_strand_id
1 'polypeptide(L)'
;MTADFIWRLLAAFACGVAIGIERQMRQRTAGLRTITLVASGACLFVTLGVLTGNGTAGVTQIAAYVVSGVGFLGGGVIMRDKGSIQGINTAATLWCAAAVGVLCGSGHFGPAIAGTGLVLITNTLLREVSRAINSTPVSGADLVREYLLTVICREQDEIHIRTLLSNSMYSQPLSFQSLTSQDVQGDPPRIEVIATVRMHPKDQAKLELMASRISMEKGVSSISWTGKETETAPE
;
A
#
# COMPACT_ATOMS: atom_id res chain seq x y z
N MET A 1 -22.38 8.94 -38.51
CA MET A 1 -20.95 8.57 -38.30
C MET A 1 -20.20 9.58 -37.42
N THR A 2 -20.09 10.86 -37.78
CA THR A 2 -19.37 11.85 -36.93
C THR A 2 -20.05 12.11 -35.61
N ALA A 3 -21.35 12.22 -35.55
CA ALA A 3 -22.09 12.43 -34.31
C ALA A 3 -21.97 11.25 -33.35
N ASP A 4 -22.08 10.01 -33.81
CA ASP A 4 -21.94 8.80 -32.99
C ASP A 4 -20.52 8.67 -32.38
N PHE A 5 -19.51 9.00 -33.19
CA PHE A 5 -18.13 9.07 -32.70
C PHE A 5 -17.99 10.05 -31.54
N ILE A 6 -18.52 11.26 -31.70
CA ILE A 6 -18.43 12.30 -30.66
C ILE A 6 -19.14 11.85 -29.39
N TRP A 7 -20.35 11.27 -29.50
CA TRP A 7 -21.10 10.80 -28.33
C TRP A 7 -20.38 9.66 -27.58
N ARG A 8 -19.76 8.72 -28.31
CA ARG A 8 -18.95 7.65 -27.69
C ARG A 8 -17.77 8.23 -26.90
N LEU A 9 -17.05 9.18 -27.48
CA LEU A 9 -15.90 9.82 -26.86
C LEU A 9 -16.31 10.66 -25.65
N LEU A 10 -17.39 11.45 -25.76
CA LEU A 10 -17.92 12.24 -24.64
C LEU A 10 -18.38 11.35 -23.48
N ALA A 11 -19.04 10.24 -23.79
CA ALA A 11 -19.44 9.28 -22.76
C ALA A 11 -18.22 8.67 -22.04
N ALA A 12 -17.21 8.24 -22.78
CA ALA A 12 -15.97 7.70 -22.19
C ALA A 12 -15.23 8.76 -21.36
N PHE A 13 -15.17 9.99 -21.85
CA PHE A 13 -14.59 11.11 -21.14
C PHE A 13 -15.35 11.38 -19.84
N ALA A 14 -16.68 11.50 -19.88
CA ALA A 14 -17.51 11.75 -18.69
C ALA A 14 -17.38 10.63 -17.63
N CYS A 15 -17.44 9.37 -18.06
CA CYS A 15 -17.22 8.23 -17.17
C CYS A 15 -15.81 8.23 -16.58
N GLY A 16 -14.79 8.50 -17.40
CA GLY A 16 -13.39 8.61 -16.96
C GLY A 16 -13.19 9.75 -15.95
N VAL A 17 -13.82 10.90 -16.20
CA VAL A 17 -13.82 12.06 -15.26
C VAL A 17 -14.50 11.67 -13.95
N ALA A 18 -15.65 11.00 -13.97
CA ALA A 18 -16.36 10.59 -12.76
C ALA A 18 -15.50 9.69 -11.86
N ILE A 19 -14.87 8.66 -12.44
CA ILE A 19 -13.94 7.79 -11.70
C ILE A 19 -12.69 8.57 -11.27
N GLY A 20 -12.15 9.42 -12.15
CA GLY A 20 -10.91 10.16 -11.91
C GLY A 20 -11.03 11.22 -10.82
N ILE A 21 -12.19 11.89 -10.70
CA ILE A 21 -12.46 12.86 -9.61
C ILE A 21 -12.41 12.17 -8.26
N GLU A 22 -13.04 11.00 -8.11
CA GLU A 22 -12.98 10.24 -6.86
C GLU A 22 -11.53 9.92 -6.48
N ARG A 23 -10.74 9.48 -7.45
CA ARG A 23 -9.30 9.16 -7.26
C ARG A 23 -8.50 10.40 -6.87
N GLN A 24 -8.73 11.53 -7.55
CA GLN A 24 -8.03 12.79 -7.30
C GLN A 24 -8.36 13.36 -5.92
N MET A 25 -9.63 13.35 -5.52
CA MET A 25 -10.07 13.81 -4.19
C MET A 25 -9.43 13.00 -3.07
N ARG A 26 -9.11 11.72 -3.33
CA ARG A 26 -8.46 10.82 -2.37
C ARG A 26 -6.95 10.78 -2.50
N GLN A 27 -6.34 11.66 -3.29
CA GLN A 27 -4.88 11.77 -3.50
C GLN A 27 -4.21 10.44 -3.92
N ARG A 28 -4.90 9.67 -4.78
CA ARG A 28 -4.35 8.41 -5.30
C ARG A 28 -3.45 8.65 -6.51
N THR A 29 -2.45 7.78 -6.71
CA THR A 29 -1.40 7.93 -7.73
C THR A 29 -1.93 8.07 -9.15
N ALA A 30 -2.96 7.34 -9.58
CA ALA A 30 -3.64 7.57 -10.86
C ALA A 30 -4.93 8.38 -10.61
N GLY A 31 -4.84 9.71 -10.79
CA GLY A 31 -5.92 10.65 -10.58
C GLY A 31 -6.73 10.97 -11.83
N LEU A 32 -7.38 12.15 -11.83
CA LEU A 32 -8.31 12.60 -12.86
C LEU A 32 -7.78 12.47 -14.28
N ARG A 33 -6.58 13.01 -14.56
CA ARG A 33 -6.00 13.02 -15.90
C ARG A 33 -5.74 11.60 -16.42
N THR A 34 -5.11 10.77 -15.60
CA THR A 34 -4.71 9.41 -15.98
C THR A 34 -5.91 8.53 -16.27
N ILE A 35 -6.90 8.51 -15.40
CA ILE A 35 -8.11 7.70 -15.56
C ILE A 35 -8.91 8.14 -16.80
N THR A 36 -9.08 9.46 -16.99
CA THR A 36 -9.79 9.99 -18.14
C THR A 36 -9.09 9.65 -19.46
N LEU A 37 -7.74 9.75 -19.48
CA LEU A 37 -6.96 9.37 -20.66
C LEU A 37 -7.07 7.88 -20.99
N VAL A 38 -7.04 7.01 -19.99
CA VAL A 38 -7.18 5.56 -20.18
C VAL A 38 -8.56 5.21 -20.75
N ALA A 39 -9.64 5.75 -20.16
CA ALA A 39 -10.99 5.51 -20.64
C ALA A 39 -11.20 6.06 -22.08
N SER A 40 -10.77 7.29 -22.33
CA SER A 40 -10.89 7.92 -23.65
C SER A 40 -10.02 7.23 -24.69
N GLY A 41 -8.80 6.83 -24.35
CA GLY A 41 -7.88 6.09 -25.24
C GLY A 41 -8.44 4.72 -25.62
N ALA A 42 -8.97 3.96 -24.65
CA ALA A 42 -9.63 2.69 -24.92
C ALA A 42 -10.84 2.85 -25.83
N CYS A 43 -11.64 3.90 -25.61
CA CYS A 43 -12.78 4.24 -26.50
C CYS A 43 -12.31 4.55 -27.93
N LEU A 44 -11.25 5.33 -28.10
CA LEU A 44 -10.72 5.67 -29.43
C LEU A 44 -10.28 4.43 -30.21
N PHE A 45 -9.52 3.53 -29.56
CA PHE A 45 -9.07 2.28 -30.20
C PHE A 45 -10.23 1.40 -30.62
N VAL A 46 -11.24 1.21 -29.76
CA VAL A 46 -12.42 0.40 -30.10
C VAL A 46 -13.27 1.05 -31.21
N THR A 47 -13.44 2.38 -31.15
CA THR A 47 -14.19 3.10 -32.17
C THR A 47 -13.50 3.02 -33.54
N LEU A 48 -12.15 2.99 -33.58
CA LEU A 48 -11.42 2.72 -34.83
C LEU A 48 -11.84 1.38 -35.43
N GLY A 49 -11.96 0.32 -34.63
CA GLY A 49 -12.43 -0.99 -35.08
C GLY A 49 -13.85 -0.97 -35.65
N VAL A 50 -14.71 -0.15 -35.04
CA VAL A 50 -16.09 0.07 -35.58
C VAL A 50 -16.06 0.80 -36.91
N LEU A 51 -15.22 1.83 -37.06
CA LEU A 51 -15.11 2.67 -38.26
C LEU A 51 -14.49 1.93 -39.45
N THR A 52 -13.55 1.01 -39.18
CA THR A 52 -12.87 0.22 -40.24
C THR A 52 -13.73 -0.91 -40.81
N GLY A 53 -14.93 -1.12 -40.27
CA GLY A 53 -15.91 -2.06 -40.84
C GLY A 53 -15.58 -3.55 -40.66
N ASN A 54 -14.61 -3.88 -39.79
CA ASN A 54 -14.18 -5.27 -39.55
C ASN A 54 -15.20 -6.11 -38.74
N GLY A 55 -16.42 -5.63 -38.60
CA GLY A 55 -17.51 -6.32 -37.89
C GLY A 55 -17.22 -6.51 -36.39
N THR A 56 -18.03 -7.35 -35.76
CA THR A 56 -17.90 -7.64 -34.32
C THR A 56 -16.57 -8.30 -33.97
N ALA A 57 -16.03 -9.15 -34.86
CA ALA A 57 -14.74 -9.83 -34.62
C ALA A 57 -13.57 -8.85 -34.50
N GLY A 58 -13.49 -7.83 -35.35
CA GLY A 58 -12.44 -6.81 -35.30
C GLY A 58 -12.53 -5.95 -34.07
N VAL A 59 -13.73 -5.56 -33.65
CA VAL A 59 -13.97 -4.83 -32.39
C VAL A 59 -13.52 -5.65 -31.18
N THR A 60 -13.88 -6.95 -31.15
CA THR A 60 -13.49 -7.86 -30.05
C THR A 60 -11.99 -8.04 -30.00
N GLN A 61 -11.32 -8.13 -31.13
CA GLN A 61 -9.85 -8.25 -31.18
C GLN A 61 -9.16 -7.00 -30.65
N ILE A 62 -9.63 -5.81 -31.03
CA ILE A 62 -9.07 -4.55 -30.52
C ILE A 62 -9.32 -4.42 -29.01
N ALA A 63 -10.51 -4.78 -28.54
CA ALA A 63 -10.83 -4.79 -27.11
C ALA A 63 -9.86 -5.72 -26.34
N ALA A 64 -9.55 -6.90 -26.87
CA ALA A 64 -8.58 -7.82 -26.27
C ALA A 64 -7.17 -7.20 -26.18
N TYR A 65 -6.74 -6.47 -27.21
CA TYR A 65 -5.46 -5.75 -27.17
C TYR A 65 -5.46 -4.59 -26.17
N VAL A 66 -6.56 -3.87 -26.02
CA VAL A 66 -6.71 -2.84 -24.98
C VAL A 66 -6.55 -3.46 -23.60
N VAL A 67 -7.24 -4.59 -23.32
CA VAL A 67 -7.14 -5.32 -22.05
C VAL A 67 -5.70 -5.75 -21.77
N SER A 68 -5.00 -6.30 -22.76
CA SER A 68 -3.59 -6.69 -22.64
C SER A 68 -2.69 -5.48 -22.38
N GLY A 69 -2.85 -4.39 -23.15
CA GLY A 69 -2.03 -3.19 -23.05
C GLY A 69 -2.17 -2.47 -21.71
N VAL A 70 -3.36 -2.45 -21.13
CA VAL A 70 -3.60 -1.86 -19.80
C VAL A 70 -2.90 -2.66 -18.71
N GLY A 71 -2.65 -3.96 -18.91
CA GLY A 71 -1.84 -4.77 -18.00
C GLY A 71 -0.43 -4.21 -17.79
N PHE A 72 0.20 -3.69 -18.86
CA PHE A 72 1.50 -3.00 -18.78
C PHE A 72 1.43 -1.73 -17.92
N LEU A 73 0.41 -0.90 -18.10
CA LEU A 73 0.18 0.30 -17.29
C LEU A 73 -0.10 -0.09 -15.83
N GLY A 74 -0.90 -1.13 -15.61
CA GLY A 74 -1.17 -1.68 -14.28
C GLY A 74 0.09 -2.14 -13.56
N GLY A 75 0.97 -2.87 -14.27
CA GLY A 75 2.27 -3.28 -13.74
C GLY A 75 3.16 -2.10 -13.38
N GLY A 76 3.13 -1.03 -14.19
CA GLY A 76 3.92 0.19 -13.98
C GLY A 76 3.53 1.03 -12.77
N VAL A 77 2.31 0.84 -12.21
CA VAL A 77 1.86 1.57 -11.01
C VAL A 77 1.97 0.74 -9.73
N ILE A 78 2.31 -0.55 -9.83
CA ILE A 78 2.55 -1.42 -8.69
C ILE A 78 4.01 -1.29 -8.29
N MET A 79 4.25 -0.77 -7.09
CA MET A 79 5.59 -0.51 -6.57
C MET A 79 5.79 -1.23 -5.24
N ARG A 80 7.01 -1.70 -5.02
CA ARG A 80 7.42 -2.26 -3.73
C ARG A 80 8.23 -1.20 -2.97
N ASP A 81 7.72 -0.75 -1.85
CA ASP A 81 8.40 0.18 -0.96
C ASP A 81 8.55 -0.43 0.43
N LYS A 82 9.78 -0.46 0.96
CA LYS A 82 10.14 -0.94 2.31
C LYS A 82 9.45 -2.25 2.75
N GLY A 83 9.23 -3.16 1.80
CA GLY A 83 8.59 -4.47 2.07
C GLY A 83 7.06 -4.49 1.90
N SER A 84 6.41 -3.36 1.65
CA SER A 84 5.00 -3.25 1.32
C SER A 84 4.79 -3.13 -0.19
N ILE A 85 3.71 -3.71 -0.71
CA ILE A 85 3.32 -3.60 -2.12
C ILE A 85 2.20 -2.57 -2.20
N GLN A 86 2.42 -1.51 -2.98
CA GLN A 86 1.47 -0.43 -3.18
C GLN A 86 1.01 -0.38 -4.65
N GLY A 87 -0.15 0.23 -4.92
CA GLY A 87 -0.64 0.45 -6.27
C GLY A 87 -1.55 -0.63 -6.84
N ILE A 88 -1.84 -1.74 -6.12
CA ILE A 88 -2.72 -2.81 -6.61
C ILE A 88 -4.13 -2.29 -6.94
N ASN A 89 -4.75 -1.53 -6.04
CA ASN A 89 -6.06 -0.92 -6.26
C ASN A 89 -6.03 0.13 -7.38
N THR A 90 -4.91 0.81 -7.56
CA THR A 90 -4.71 1.74 -8.67
C THR A 90 -4.67 0.99 -10.00
N ALA A 91 -3.94 -0.11 -10.08
CA ALA A 91 -3.89 -0.96 -11.27
C ALA A 91 -5.27 -1.53 -11.63
N ALA A 92 -6.02 -2.02 -10.64
CA ALA A 92 -7.39 -2.51 -10.82
C ALA A 92 -8.32 -1.39 -11.32
N THR A 93 -8.22 -0.17 -10.78
CA THR A 93 -9.05 0.96 -11.23
C THR A 93 -8.73 1.38 -12.67
N LEU A 94 -7.44 1.38 -13.07
CA LEU A 94 -7.02 1.64 -14.45
C LEU A 94 -7.60 0.61 -15.41
N TRP A 95 -7.58 -0.66 -15.02
CA TRP A 95 -8.13 -1.75 -15.81
C TRP A 95 -9.65 -1.62 -15.99
N CYS A 96 -10.38 -1.29 -14.91
CA CYS A 96 -11.82 -1.03 -14.98
C CYS A 96 -12.14 0.22 -15.82
N ALA A 97 -11.37 1.29 -15.73
CA ALA A 97 -11.55 2.50 -16.54
C ALA A 97 -11.37 2.21 -18.04
N ALA A 98 -10.40 1.38 -18.41
CA ALA A 98 -10.25 0.93 -19.78
C ALA A 98 -11.45 0.11 -20.25
N ALA A 99 -11.97 -0.80 -19.42
CA ALA A 99 -13.18 -1.58 -19.74
C ALA A 99 -14.40 -0.67 -20.00
N VAL A 100 -14.59 0.35 -19.17
CA VAL A 100 -15.62 1.38 -19.39
C VAL A 100 -15.43 2.10 -20.74
N GLY A 101 -14.18 2.47 -21.05
CA GLY A 101 -13.83 3.06 -22.35
C GLY A 101 -14.15 2.15 -23.54
N VAL A 102 -13.84 0.85 -23.42
CA VAL A 102 -14.19 -0.18 -24.43
C VAL A 102 -15.70 -0.23 -24.65
N LEU A 103 -16.49 -0.25 -23.57
CA LEU A 103 -17.96 -0.26 -23.65
C LEU A 103 -18.51 1.00 -24.32
N CYS A 104 -17.99 2.17 -24.01
CA CYS A 104 -18.36 3.42 -24.69
C CYS A 104 -18.00 3.37 -26.17
N GLY A 105 -16.79 2.92 -26.54
CA GLY A 105 -16.31 2.80 -27.91
C GLY A 105 -17.13 1.84 -28.75
N SER A 106 -17.64 0.77 -28.14
CA SER A 106 -18.55 -0.17 -28.83
C SER A 106 -20.04 0.27 -28.82
N GLY A 107 -20.36 1.43 -28.23
CA GLY A 107 -21.71 1.99 -28.19
C GLY A 107 -22.61 1.44 -27.08
N HIS A 108 -22.07 0.70 -26.12
CA HIS A 108 -22.81 0.12 -25.01
C HIS A 108 -22.83 1.07 -23.79
N PHE A 109 -23.54 2.18 -23.90
CA PHE A 109 -23.56 3.25 -22.88
C PHE A 109 -24.20 2.81 -21.57
N GLY A 110 -25.27 2.03 -21.57
CA GLY A 110 -25.92 1.51 -20.37
C GLY A 110 -24.94 0.69 -19.51
N PRO A 111 -24.30 -0.37 -20.06
CA PRO A 111 -23.26 -1.11 -19.39
C PRO A 111 -22.06 -0.25 -18.93
N ALA A 112 -21.65 0.76 -19.70
CA ALA A 112 -20.57 1.67 -19.32
C ALA A 112 -20.91 2.50 -18.08
N ILE A 113 -22.13 3.05 -18.01
CA ILE A 113 -22.63 3.79 -16.85
C ILE A 113 -22.72 2.87 -15.62
N ALA A 114 -23.28 1.67 -15.79
CA ALA A 114 -23.35 0.68 -14.71
C ALA A 114 -21.96 0.29 -14.19
N GLY A 115 -21.00 0.04 -15.10
CA GLY A 115 -19.62 -0.24 -14.75
C GLY A 115 -18.95 0.93 -14.00
N THR A 116 -19.17 2.17 -14.46
CA THR A 116 -18.68 3.37 -13.77
C THR A 116 -19.24 3.46 -12.34
N GLY A 117 -20.55 3.26 -12.18
CA GLY A 117 -21.20 3.23 -10.87
C GLY A 117 -20.63 2.15 -9.96
N LEU A 118 -20.41 0.94 -10.50
CA LEU A 118 -19.80 -0.16 -9.75
C LEU A 118 -18.38 0.20 -9.25
N VAL A 119 -17.55 0.79 -10.11
CA VAL A 119 -16.18 1.21 -9.73
C VAL A 119 -16.23 2.26 -8.62
N LEU A 120 -17.12 3.26 -8.74
CA LEU A 120 -17.29 4.30 -7.72
C LEU A 120 -17.77 3.70 -6.38
N ILE A 121 -18.75 2.81 -6.41
CA ILE A 121 -19.27 2.14 -5.21
C ILE A 121 -18.15 1.31 -4.56
N THR A 122 -17.40 0.54 -5.35
CA THR A 122 -16.28 -0.28 -4.85
C THR A 122 -15.21 0.58 -4.18
N ASN A 123 -14.78 1.64 -4.85
CA ASN A 123 -13.74 2.52 -4.33
C ASN A 123 -14.18 3.37 -3.12
N THR A 124 -15.49 3.60 -2.95
CA THR A 124 -16.02 4.40 -1.85
C THR A 124 -16.58 3.54 -0.73
N LEU A 125 -17.61 2.73 -1.01
CA LEU A 125 -18.36 2.00 0.01
C LEU A 125 -17.57 0.80 0.56
N LEU A 126 -17.02 -0.05 -0.33
CA LEU A 126 -16.29 -1.24 0.14
C LEU A 126 -15.03 -0.86 0.91
N ARG A 127 -14.44 0.29 0.66
CA ARG A 127 -13.33 0.79 1.46
C ARG A 127 -13.75 1.09 2.91
N GLU A 128 -14.91 1.71 3.12
CA GLU A 128 -15.40 1.98 4.48
C GLU A 128 -15.77 0.68 5.20
N VAL A 129 -16.36 -0.28 4.48
CA VAL A 129 -16.63 -1.63 4.99
C VAL A 129 -15.31 -2.33 5.38
N SER A 130 -14.29 -2.27 4.52
CA SER A 130 -12.97 -2.84 4.81
C SER A 130 -12.33 -2.20 6.04
N ARG A 131 -12.44 -0.88 6.18
CA ARG A 131 -11.97 -0.19 7.39
C ARG A 131 -12.73 -0.62 8.63
N ALA A 132 -14.05 -0.74 8.55
CA ALA A 132 -14.87 -1.21 9.68
C ALA A 132 -14.51 -2.64 10.09
N ILE A 133 -14.24 -3.52 9.14
CA ILE A 133 -13.77 -4.89 9.40
C ILE A 133 -12.37 -4.88 10.04
N ASN A 134 -11.45 -4.08 9.50
CA ASN A 134 -10.08 -3.98 10.00
C ASN A 134 -10.00 -3.23 11.35
N SER A 135 -10.98 -2.35 11.65
CA SER A 135 -11.07 -1.66 12.94
C SER A 135 -11.74 -2.49 14.04
N THR A 136 -12.43 -3.58 13.68
CA THR A 136 -12.78 -4.58 14.70
C THR A 136 -11.47 -5.14 15.24
N PRO A 137 -11.16 -4.96 16.53
CA PRO A 137 -9.95 -5.53 17.08
C PRO A 137 -10.08 -7.06 16.93
N VAL A 138 -9.41 -7.60 15.91
CA VAL A 138 -8.95 -8.99 16.00
C VAL A 138 -8.21 -8.99 17.32
N SER A 139 -8.78 -9.70 18.30
CA SER A 139 -8.32 -9.72 19.68
C SER A 139 -6.83 -9.53 19.71
N GLY A 140 -6.35 -8.37 20.23
CA GLY A 140 -4.96 -7.91 20.07
C GLY A 140 -3.91 -8.85 20.69
N ALA A 141 -4.34 -10.07 21.02
CA ALA A 141 -3.55 -11.18 21.53
C ALA A 141 -2.68 -11.88 20.47
N ASP A 142 -3.02 -11.77 19.16
CA ASP A 142 -2.32 -12.54 18.12
C ASP A 142 -1.47 -11.71 17.15
N LEU A 143 -1.50 -10.38 17.24
CA LEU A 143 -0.66 -9.51 16.41
C LEU A 143 0.73 -9.37 17.04
N VAL A 144 1.72 -9.99 16.41
CA VAL A 144 3.13 -9.76 16.74
C VAL A 144 3.48 -8.31 16.36
N ARG A 145 3.89 -7.50 17.33
CA ARG A 145 4.35 -6.11 17.13
C ARG A 145 5.87 -6.03 17.19
N GLU A 146 6.40 -5.05 16.51
CA GLU A 146 7.82 -4.73 16.55
C GLU A 146 8.09 -3.69 17.63
N TYR A 147 9.06 -3.99 18.50
CA TYR A 147 9.50 -3.10 19.58
C TYR A 147 10.95 -2.74 19.36
N LEU A 148 11.28 -1.47 19.50
CA LEU A 148 12.64 -0.98 19.54
C LEU A 148 13.03 -0.78 21.02
N LEU A 149 14.07 -1.45 21.44
CA LEU A 149 14.70 -1.25 22.74
C LEU A 149 16.01 -0.50 22.51
N THR A 150 16.13 0.69 23.07
CA THR A 150 17.28 1.58 22.93
C THR A 150 17.99 1.69 24.27
N VAL A 151 19.27 1.35 24.29
CA VAL A 151 20.12 1.42 25.49
C VAL A 151 21.29 2.36 25.21
N ILE A 152 21.49 3.39 26.03
CA ILE A 152 22.65 4.26 25.93
C ILE A 152 23.64 3.86 27.06
N CYS A 153 24.83 3.46 26.67
CA CYS A 153 25.89 3.03 27.60
C CYS A 153 27.22 3.71 27.25
N ARG A 154 28.23 3.49 28.14
CA ARG A 154 29.61 3.91 27.88
C ARG A 154 30.23 3.01 26.83
N GLU A 155 31.12 3.55 25.99
CA GLU A 155 31.81 2.81 24.92
C GLU A 155 32.50 1.54 25.47
N GLN A 156 33.17 1.61 26.60
CA GLN A 156 33.86 0.47 27.21
C GLN A 156 32.92 -0.66 27.66
N ASP A 157 31.64 -0.38 27.88
CA ASP A 157 30.62 -1.34 28.35
C ASP A 157 29.76 -1.91 27.22
N GLU A 158 29.92 -1.43 25.96
CA GLU A 158 29.12 -1.83 24.80
C GLU A 158 29.05 -3.35 24.62
N ILE A 159 30.21 -4.02 24.59
CA ILE A 159 30.28 -5.47 24.35
C ILE A 159 29.52 -6.23 25.44
N HIS A 160 29.64 -5.80 26.69
CA HIS A 160 28.91 -6.39 27.80
C HIS A 160 27.41 -6.23 27.65
N ILE A 161 26.94 -5.02 27.37
CA ILE A 161 25.50 -4.73 27.17
C ILE A 161 24.92 -5.47 25.97
N ARG A 162 25.63 -5.53 24.84
CA ARG A 162 25.23 -6.33 23.67
C ARG A 162 25.08 -7.81 24.01
N THR A 163 26.01 -8.35 24.76
CA THR A 163 25.97 -9.76 25.18
C THR A 163 24.80 -10.03 26.12
N LEU A 164 24.55 -9.14 27.08
CA LEU A 164 23.39 -9.24 27.98
C LEU A 164 22.06 -9.17 27.22
N LEU A 165 21.93 -8.22 26.30
CA LEU A 165 20.75 -8.11 25.43
C LEU A 165 20.53 -9.39 24.63
N SER A 166 21.57 -9.87 23.95
CA SER A 166 21.51 -11.08 23.15
C SER A 166 21.11 -12.30 23.99
N ASN A 167 21.77 -12.53 25.12
CA ASN A 167 21.48 -13.68 25.99
C ASN A 167 20.07 -13.61 26.62
N SER A 168 19.62 -12.41 27.00
CA SER A 168 18.28 -12.21 27.55
C SER A 168 17.19 -12.50 26.53
N MET A 169 17.45 -12.23 25.27
CA MET A 169 16.51 -12.48 24.16
C MET A 169 16.44 -13.95 23.77
N TYR A 170 17.58 -14.68 23.76
CA TYR A 170 17.60 -16.11 23.46
C TYR A 170 16.92 -16.97 24.56
N SER A 171 16.89 -16.50 25.78
CA SER A 171 16.27 -17.22 26.91
C SER A 171 14.76 -17.07 26.99
N GLN A 172 14.12 -16.26 26.12
CA GLN A 172 12.70 -15.98 26.11
C GLN A 172 12.11 -16.20 24.71
N PRO A 173 10.80 -16.41 24.57
CA PRO A 173 10.12 -16.58 23.28
C PRO A 173 9.96 -15.24 22.54
N LEU A 174 11.06 -14.48 22.42
CA LEU A 174 11.15 -13.20 21.73
C LEU A 174 11.84 -13.44 20.38
N SER A 175 11.20 -12.98 19.30
CA SER A 175 11.80 -13.06 17.96
C SER A 175 12.75 -11.87 17.76
N PHE A 176 14.04 -12.11 17.96
CA PHE A 176 15.09 -11.14 17.73
C PHE A 176 15.29 -10.87 16.25
N GLN A 177 15.34 -9.60 15.85
CA GLN A 177 15.46 -9.17 14.46
C GLN A 177 16.82 -8.55 14.14
N SER A 178 17.24 -7.57 14.92
CA SER A 178 18.50 -6.86 14.71
C SER A 178 19.05 -6.26 16.00
N LEU A 179 20.38 -6.09 16.04
CA LEU A 179 21.10 -5.37 17.08
C LEU A 179 22.15 -4.47 16.42
N THR A 180 21.94 -3.17 16.50
CA THR A 180 22.83 -2.16 15.94
C THR A 180 23.40 -1.27 17.03
N SER A 181 24.62 -0.78 16.83
CA SER A 181 25.25 0.21 17.71
C SER A 181 25.56 1.45 16.90
N GLN A 182 25.37 2.61 17.49
CA GLN A 182 25.68 3.92 16.90
C GLN A 182 26.38 4.80 17.93
N ASP A 183 27.38 5.55 17.49
CA ASP A 183 28.05 6.53 18.35
C ASP A 183 27.13 7.70 18.63
N VAL A 184 27.01 8.08 19.90
CA VAL A 184 26.29 9.29 20.33
C VAL A 184 27.30 10.37 20.64
N GLN A 185 27.20 11.51 19.98
CA GLN A 185 28.06 12.67 20.24
C GLN A 185 27.87 13.13 21.69
N GLY A 186 28.96 13.17 22.45
CA GLY A 186 28.98 13.62 23.83
C GLY A 186 30.33 13.41 24.48
N ASP A 187 30.57 14.12 25.58
CA ASP A 187 31.74 13.94 26.44
C ASP A 187 31.24 13.58 27.84
N PRO A 188 31.50 12.35 28.36
CA PRO A 188 32.29 11.25 27.77
C PRO A 188 31.56 10.53 26.61
N PRO A 189 32.33 9.83 25.73
CA PRO A 189 31.77 9.13 24.58
C PRO A 189 30.77 8.06 25.01
N ARG A 190 29.64 7.99 24.32
CA ARG A 190 28.55 7.06 24.60
C ARG A 190 28.12 6.35 23.32
N ILE A 191 27.61 5.15 23.49
CA ILE A 191 27.08 4.33 22.40
C ILE A 191 25.61 4.06 22.66
N GLU A 192 24.82 4.22 21.61
CA GLU A 192 23.42 3.83 21.55
C GLU A 192 23.32 2.43 20.95
N VAL A 193 22.85 1.48 21.72
CA VAL A 193 22.59 0.11 21.29
C VAL A 193 21.10 -0.05 21.06
N ILE A 194 20.71 -0.33 19.83
CA ILE A 194 19.31 -0.48 19.41
C ILE A 194 19.05 -1.94 19.11
N ALA A 195 18.12 -2.56 19.84
CA ALA A 195 17.63 -3.90 19.59
C ALA A 195 16.21 -3.87 19.06
N THR A 196 15.97 -4.52 17.93
CA THR A 196 14.63 -4.69 17.36
C THR A 196 14.12 -6.09 17.67
N VAL A 197 12.97 -6.15 18.33
CA VAL A 197 12.35 -7.39 18.81
C VAL A 197 10.91 -7.48 18.32
N ARG A 198 10.50 -8.65 17.81
CA ARG A 198 9.10 -8.95 17.53
C ARG A 198 8.52 -9.83 18.62
N MET A 199 7.40 -9.40 19.19
CA MET A 199 6.70 -10.14 20.23
C MET A 199 5.21 -9.82 20.26
N HIS A 200 4.44 -10.65 20.94
CA HIS A 200 3.05 -10.36 21.22
C HIS A 200 2.90 -9.26 22.27
N PRO A 201 1.90 -8.37 22.18
CA PRO A 201 1.63 -7.35 23.23
C PRO A 201 1.45 -7.93 24.63
N LYS A 202 0.93 -9.16 24.75
CA LYS A 202 0.80 -9.87 26.03
C LYS A 202 2.15 -10.17 26.71
N ASP A 203 3.24 -10.18 25.94
CA ASP A 203 4.60 -10.44 26.43
C ASP A 203 5.36 -9.14 26.81
N GLN A 204 4.70 -7.98 26.70
CA GLN A 204 5.29 -6.67 27.02
C GLN A 204 5.90 -6.61 28.44
N ALA A 205 5.27 -7.26 29.41
CA ALA A 205 5.81 -7.36 30.78
C ALA A 205 7.20 -8.01 30.83
N LYS A 206 7.50 -8.93 29.89
CA LYS A 206 8.82 -9.56 29.79
C LYS A 206 9.88 -8.56 29.29
N LEU A 207 9.49 -7.68 28.33
CA LEU A 207 10.36 -6.61 27.83
C LEU A 207 10.65 -5.60 28.94
N GLU A 208 9.64 -5.21 29.73
CA GLU A 208 9.79 -4.30 30.86
C GLU A 208 10.73 -4.88 31.92
N LEU A 209 10.58 -6.16 32.22
CA LEU A 209 11.46 -6.86 33.20
C LEU A 209 12.91 -6.90 32.67
N MET A 210 13.11 -7.14 31.38
CA MET A 210 14.42 -7.13 30.75
C MET A 210 15.04 -5.72 30.77
N ALA A 211 14.25 -4.71 30.41
CA ALA A 211 14.68 -3.32 30.45
C ALA A 211 15.08 -2.88 31.89
N SER A 212 14.25 -3.23 32.87
CA SER A 212 14.56 -2.97 34.29
C SER A 212 15.86 -3.63 34.74
N ARG A 213 16.12 -4.86 34.30
CA ARG A 213 17.36 -5.59 34.67
C ARG A 213 18.59 -4.92 34.05
N ILE A 214 18.51 -4.55 32.76
CA ILE A 214 19.62 -3.90 32.07
C ILE A 214 19.84 -2.48 32.57
N SER A 215 18.81 -1.77 33.04
CA SER A 215 18.97 -0.44 33.65
C SER A 215 19.82 -0.42 34.92
N MET A 216 19.97 -1.56 35.60
CA MET A 216 20.79 -1.69 36.80
C MET A 216 22.27 -1.96 36.50
N GLU A 217 22.63 -2.21 35.23
CA GLU A 217 24.00 -2.49 34.85
C GLU A 217 24.90 -1.23 34.92
N LYS A 218 26.14 -1.43 35.42
CA LYS A 218 27.13 -0.37 35.41
C LYS A 218 27.41 0.10 33.99
N GLY A 219 27.37 1.43 33.77
CA GLY A 219 27.66 2.01 32.46
C GLY A 219 26.42 2.31 31.61
N VAL A 220 25.25 1.80 31.97
CA VAL A 220 23.98 2.20 31.32
C VAL A 220 23.58 3.59 31.81
N SER A 221 23.36 4.51 30.86
CA SER A 221 22.94 5.88 31.14
C SER A 221 21.45 6.07 30.98
N SER A 222 20.85 5.41 30.00
CA SER A 222 19.41 5.38 29.80
C SER A 222 18.99 4.11 29.06
N ILE A 223 17.76 3.70 29.30
CA ILE A 223 17.10 2.65 28.55
C ILE A 223 15.68 3.10 28.27
N SER A 224 15.24 2.91 27.04
CA SER A 224 13.89 3.18 26.61
C SER A 224 13.42 2.12 25.64
N TRP A 225 12.12 1.91 25.55
CA TRP A 225 11.56 1.06 24.51
C TRP A 225 10.29 1.71 23.93
N THR A 226 10.09 1.51 22.65
CA THR A 226 8.91 1.99 21.93
C THR A 226 8.34 0.86 21.10
N GLY A 227 7.02 0.67 21.19
CA GLY A 227 6.30 -0.18 20.24
C GLY A 227 6.20 0.58 18.91
N LYS A 228 6.75 0.01 17.84
CA LYS A 228 6.50 0.52 16.51
C LYS A 228 5.09 0.05 16.15
N GLU A 229 4.14 0.97 16.15
CA GLU A 229 2.88 0.68 15.47
C GLU A 229 3.25 0.30 14.04
N THR A 230 2.94 -0.93 13.67
CA THR A 230 2.98 -1.28 12.26
C THR A 230 1.95 -0.36 11.62
N GLU A 231 2.39 0.78 11.06
CA GLU A 231 1.58 1.53 10.14
C GLU A 231 1.11 0.51 9.11
N THR A 232 -0.11 0.04 9.27
CA THR A 232 -0.85 -0.53 8.15
C THR A 232 -0.85 0.58 7.13
N ALA A 233 0.06 0.46 6.16
CA ALA A 233 0.15 1.40 5.05
C ALA A 233 -1.28 1.61 4.55
N PRO A 234 -1.76 2.85 4.45
CA PRO A 234 -3.06 3.12 3.89
C PRO A 234 -3.03 2.62 2.45
N GLU A 235 -3.77 1.55 2.17
CA GLU A 235 -4.01 1.03 0.82
C GLU A 235 -4.67 2.06 -0.11
#